data_8ed9ce70a417be682d99ed3e44494df3
#
_entry.id   8ed9ce70a417be682d99ed3e44494df3
#
_cell.length_a   1.000
_cell.length_b   1.000
_cell.length_c   1.000
_cell.angle_alpha   90.00
_cell.angle_beta   90.00
_cell.angle_gamma   90.00
#
_symmetry.space_group_name_H-M   'P 1'
#
loop_
_entity.id
_entity.type
_entity.pdbx_description
1 polymer ?
#
loop_
_entity_poly.entity_id
_entity_poly.type
_entity_poly.pdbx_seq_one_letter_code
_entity_poly.pdbx_strand_id
1 'polypeptide(L)'
;IYDSGTTPVLPKQTYTVYLDGPQFDDPSVLQLPFKPLVSITSIHSDADRVYGSATEITSSEYDLDLANARVILKTNVATEGFQTAFRAIKVVCVAGFDTNFPLDLEHAICVFASQLHRNKIAQGKESTGQRGGNVRFSPKTLLFEVKEILYPFRSSAMIL
;
A
#
# COMPACT_ATOMS: atom_id res chain seq x y z
N ILE A 1 -15.49 -3.13 9.02
CA ILE A 1 -14.42 -2.46 9.79
C ILE A 1 -13.30 -2.26 8.80
N TYR A 2 -13.15 -1.04 8.32
CA TYR A 2 -12.12 -0.69 7.39
C TYR A 2 -10.88 -0.33 8.21
N ASP A 3 -9.93 -1.23 8.24
CA ASP A 3 -8.60 -0.91 8.71
C ASP A 3 -7.91 -0.09 7.60
N SER A 4 -7.82 1.22 7.81
CA SER A 4 -7.02 2.12 6.96
C SER A 4 -5.52 1.90 7.15
N GLY A 5 -5.15 0.84 7.84
CA GLY A 5 -3.78 0.37 7.96
C GLY A 5 -3.35 -0.26 6.66
N THR A 6 -2.38 0.35 6.02
CA THR A 6 -1.47 -0.18 5.03
C THR A 6 -1.43 -1.71 5.01
N THR A 7 -2.34 -2.32 4.25
CA THR A 7 -2.21 -3.75 3.95
C THR A 7 -1.01 -3.87 3.01
N PRO A 8 0.09 -4.48 3.42
CA PRO A 8 1.19 -4.72 2.50
C PRO A 8 0.67 -5.62 1.39
N VAL A 9 0.59 -5.05 0.20
CA VAL A 9 0.15 -5.76 -0.99
C VAL A 9 1.30 -6.67 -1.39
N LEU A 10 1.37 -7.88 -0.82
CA LEU A 10 2.48 -8.78 -1.11
C LEU A 10 2.16 -9.74 -2.25
N PRO A 11 1.20 -10.60 -2.28
CA PRO A 11 0.91 -11.34 -3.51
C PRO A 11 0.10 -10.47 -4.47
N LYS A 12 0.36 -10.62 -5.77
CA LYS A 12 -0.45 -10.02 -6.83
C LYS A 12 -1.87 -10.57 -6.77
N GLN A 13 -2.83 -9.68 -6.53
CA GLN A 13 -4.25 -10.04 -6.46
C GLN A 13 -5.13 -8.85 -6.85
N THR A 14 -6.41 -9.14 -7.06
CA THR A 14 -7.42 -8.11 -7.36
C THR A 14 -7.97 -7.52 -6.06
N TYR A 15 -7.96 -6.21 -5.97
CA TYR A 15 -8.51 -5.45 -4.86
C TYR A 15 -9.69 -4.62 -5.34
N THR A 16 -10.72 -4.54 -4.51
CA THR A 16 -11.81 -3.57 -4.66
C THR A 16 -11.69 -2.58 -3.52
N VAL A 17 -11.53 -1.31 -3.85
CA VAL A 17 -11.40 -0.24 -2.88
C VAL A 17 -12.45 0.84 -3.11
N TYR A 18 -12.97 1.40 -2.03
CA TYR A 18 -13.88 2.52 -2.02
C TYR A 18 -13.16 3.71 -1.40
N LEU A 19 -13.04 4.77 -2.16
CA LEU A 19 -12.31 5.98 -1.79
C LEU A 19 -13.26 7.16 -1.72
N ASP A 20 -12.95 8.08 -0.83
CA ASP A 20 -13.57 9.38 -0.82
C ASP A 20 -13.04 10.19 -2.01
N GLY A 21 -13.85 11.03 -2.56
CA GLY A 21 -13.42 11.93 -3.63
C GLY A 21 -12.40 12.95 -3.11
N PRO A 22 -11.49 13.44 -3.95
CA PRO A 22 -10.49 14.44 -3.58
C PRO A 22 -11.20 15.72 -3.12
N GLN A 23 -10.96 16.15 -1.88
CA GLN A 23 -11.66 17.30 -1.29
C GLN A 23 -10.85 18.60 -1.37
N PHE A 24 -9.52 18.51 -1.38
CA PHE A 24 -8.64 19.68 -1.24
C PHE A 24 -7.54 19.76 -2.29
N ASP A 25 -7.30 18.66 -3.01
CA ASP A 25 -6.30 18.56 -4.07
C ASP A 25 -6.95 18.71 -5.46
N ASP A 26 -6.16 18.53 -6.49
CA ASP A 26 -6.65 18.51 -7.86
C ASP A 26 -7.72 17.43 -8.04
N PRO A 27 -8.99 17.81 -8.36
CA PRO A 27 -10.07 16.86 -8.52
C PRO A 27 -9.87 15.89 -9.68
N SER A 28 -8.87 16.12 -10.52
CA SER A 28 -8.51 15.23 -11.62
C SER A 28 -7.55 14.11 -11.21
N VAL A 29 -6.97 14.14 -10.01
CA VAL A 29 -5.96 13.18 -9.56
C VAL A 29 -6.47 12.34 -8.40
N LEU A 30 -6.47 11.03 -8.57
CA LEU A 30 -6.81 10.06 -7.53
C LEU A 30 -5.58 9.26 -7.11
N GLN A 31 -5.22 9.32 -5.84
CA GLN A 31 -4.16 8.51 -5.26
C GLN A 31 -4.71 7.16 -4.78
N LEU A 32 -4.13 6.06 -5.25
CA LEU A 32 -4.48 4.72 -4.80
C LEU A 32 -3.58 4.27 -3.65
N PRO A 33 -4.13 3.50 -2.68
CA PRO A 33 -3.38 3.07 -1.49
C PRO A 33 -2.44 1.88 -1.75
N PHE A 34 -2.46 1.29 -2.94
CA PHE A 34 -1.73 0.07 -3.26
C PHE A 34 -0.50 0.32 -4.11
N LYS A 35 0.66 -0.22 -3.68
CA LYS A 35 1.91 -0.22 -4.44
C LYS A 35 2.59 -1.60 -4.34
N PRO A 36 3.11 -2.14 -5.43
CA PRO A 36 3.01 -1.65 -6.80
C PRO A 36 1.61 -1.87 -7.41
N LEU A 37 1.14 -0.89 -8.17
CA LEU A 37 -0.05 -1.02 -8.99
C LEU A 37 0.32 -1.70 -10.30
N VAL A 38 -0.45 -2.72 -10.69
CA VAL A 38 -0.21 -3.47 -11.94
C VAL A 38 -1.18 -3.01 -13.03
N SER A 39 -2.46 -2.97 -12.71
CA SER A 39 -3.49 -2.52 -13.67
C SER A 39 -4.76 -2.11 -12.94
N ILE A 40 -5.63 -1.40 -13.64
CA ILE A 40 -6.97 -1.08 -13.20
C ILE A 40 -7.96 -1.84 -14.09
N THR A 41 -8.94 -2.46 -13.46
CA THR A 41 -10.02 -3.19 -14.14
C THR A 41 -11.22 -2.28 -14.40
N SER A 42 -11.64 -1.52 -13.39
CA SER A 42 -12.73 -0.54 -13.52
C SER A 42 -12.59 0.57 -12.50
N ILE A 43 -13.08 1.75 -12.88
CA ILE A 43 -13.21 2.92 -12.00
C ILE A 43 -14.64 3.43 -12.15
N HIS A 44 -15.32 3.66 -11.04
CA HIS A 44 -16.62 4.31 -11.00
C HIS A 44 -16.52 5.56 -10.12
N SER A 45 -17.11 6.65 -10.59
CA SER A 45 -17.23 7.90 -9.84
C SER A 45 -18.70 8.25 -9.70
N ASP A 46 -19.26 8.02 -8.50
CA ASP A 46 -20.69 8.05 -8.27
C ASP A 46 -21.02 8.53 -6.86
N ALA A 47 -21.62 9.70 -6.76
CA ALA A 47 -22.02 10.29 -5.48
C ALA A 47 -23.14 9.48 -4.79
N ASP A 48 -23.99 8.81 -5.56
CA ASP A 48 -25.08 7.99 -5.04
C ASP A 48 -24.64 6.56 -4.65
N ARG A 49 -23.42 6.19 -5.01
CA ARG A 49 -22.79 4.91 -4.65
C ARG A 49 -23.51 3.67 -5.23
N VAL A 50 -24.16 3.82 -6.35
CA VAL A 50 -24.77 2.71 -7.09
C VAL A 50 -23.75 1.98 -7.96
N TYR A 51 -22.73 2.73 -8.42
CA TYR A 51 -21.62 2.23 -9.25
C TYR A 51 -22.08 1.47 -10.50
N GLY A 52 -23.09 2.02 -11.16
CA GLY A 52 -23.62 1.48 -12.40
C GLY A 52 -22.70 1.75 -13.60
N SER A 53 -23.04 1.15 -14.75
CA SER A 53 -22.26 1.36 -15.97
C SER A 53 -22.22 2.81 -16.47
N ALA A 54 -23.23 3.62 -16.09
CA ALA A 54 -23.28 5.03 -16.47
C ALA A 54 -22.27 5.90 -15.69
N THR A 55 -21.75 5.41 -14.56
CA THR A 55 -20.79 6.13 -13.72
C THR A 55 -19.37 5.56 -13.85
N GLU A 56 -19.17 4.62 -14.77
CA GLU A 56 -17.88 4.05 -15.09
C GLU A 56 -17.04 5.02 -15.92
N ILE A 57 -15.82 5.29 -15.46
CA ILE A 57 -14.81 6.06 -16.19
C ILE A 57 -14.06 5.10 -17.09
N THR A 58 -14.14 5.30 -18.40
CA THR A 58 -13.50 4.41 -19.37
C THR A 58 -11.98 4.60 -19.40
N SER A 59 -11.24 3.57 -19.78
CA SER A 59 -9.76 3.61 -19.85
C SER A 59 -9.21 4.66 -20.81
N SER A 60 -10.01 5.17 -21.72
CA SER A 60 -9.65 6.27 -22.63
C SER A 60 -9.66 7.65 -21.96
N GLU A 61 -10.32 7.79 -20.81
CA GLU A 61 -10.59 9.04 -20.11
C GLU A 61 -9.57 9.35 -19.02
N TYR A 62 -8.69 8.40 -18.70
CA TYR A 62 -7.65 8.60 -17.70
C TYR A 62 -6.29 8.06 -18.15
N ASP A 63 -5.25 8.54 -17.50
CA ASP A 63 -3.90 8.04 -17.59
C ASP A 63 -3.48 7.41 -16.26
N LEU A 64 -2.61 6.39 -16.31
CA LEU A 64 -2.12 5.68 -15.15
C LEU A 64 -0.65 6.00 -14.90
N ASP A 65 -0.37 6.53 -13.73
CA ASP A 65 0.99 6.58 -13.17
C ASP A 65 1.17 5.37 -12.24
N LEU A 66 1.64 4.28 -12.83
CA LEU A 66 1.84 3.02 -12.10
C LEU A 66 2.91 3.13 -11.00
N ALA A 67 3.93 3.96 -11.24
CA ALA A 67 5.04 4.15 -10.31
C ALA A 67 4.57 4.81 -9.00
N ASN A 68 3.68 5.79 -9.12
CA ASN A 68 3.13 6.52 -7.99
C ASN A 68 1.76 5.99 -7.54
N ALA A 69 1.20 5.00 -8.24
CA ALA A 69 -0.14 4.48 -8.05
C ALA A 69 -1.21 5.58 -8.11
N ARG A 70 -1.19 6.39 -9.18
CA ARG A 70 -2.12 7.49 -9.41
C ARG A 70 -2.94 7.26 -10.66
N VAL A 71 -4.18 7.72 -10.61
CA VAL A 71 -5.07 7.87 -11.74
C VAL A 71 -5.24 9.35 -12.02
N ILE A 72 -5.02 9.76 -13.26
CA ILE A 72 -5.09 11.16 -13.68
C ILE A 72 -6.14 11.25 -14.78
N LEU A 73 -7.21 12.00 -14.55
CA LEU A 73 -8.24 12.23 -15.56
C LEU A 73 -7.69 13.11 -16.68
N LYS A 74 -8.04 12.77 -17.93
CA LYS A 74 -7.67 13.60 -19.08
C LYS A 74 -8.50 14.86 -19.15
N THR A 75 -7.98 15.89 -19.79
CA THR A 75 -8.54 17.25 -19.83
C THR A 75 -9.99 17.32 -20.33
N ASN A 76 -10.42 16.39 -21.17
CA ASN A 76 -11.80 16.33 -21.66
C ASN A 76 -12.81 15.86 -20.60
N VAL A 77 -12.35 15.18 -19.57
CA VAL A 77 -13.19 14.67 -18.45
C VAL A 77 -12.92 15.45 -17.16
N ALA A 78 -11.73 16.04 -17.05
CA ALA A 78 -11.31 16.79 -15.87
C ALA A 78 -12.18 18.02 -15.55
N THR A 79 -13.07 18.46 -16.46
CA THR A 79 -13.99 19.56 -16.21
C THR A 79 -14.96 19.23 -15.08
N GLU A 80 -15.35 17.98 -14.93
CA GLU A 80 -16.22 17.51 -13.84
C GLU A 80 -15.42 16.90 -12.68
N GLY A 81 -14.20 16.40 -12.93
CA GLY A 81 -13.36 15.75 -11.93
C GLY A 81 -13.96 14.47 -11.34
N PHE A 82 -13.30 13.93 -10.34
CA PHE A 82 -13.88 12.88 -9.50
C PHE A 82 -14.93 13.46 -8.56
N GLN A 83 -16.02 12.73 -8.34
CA GLN A 83 -17.08 13.15 -7.41
C GLN A 83 -16.56 13.28 -5.98
N THR A 84 -16.77 14.45 -5.36
CA THR A 84 -16.28 14.81 -4.02
C THR A 84 -17.26 14.41 -2.93
N ALA A 85 -17.56 13.12 -2.80
CA ALA A 85 -18.44 12.61 -1.76
C ALA A 85 -17.81 11.44 -1.02
N PHE A 86 -18.35 11.11 0.15
CA PHE A 86 -17.92 9.97 0.93
C PHE A 86 -18.12 8.67 0.15
N ARG A 87 -17.03 7.92 -0.04
CA ARG A 87 -17.00 6.67 -0.83
C ARG A 87 -17.61 6.80 -2.23
N ALA A 88 -17.45 7.95 -2.85
CA ALA A 88 -17.98 8.18 -4.19
C ALA A 88 -17.21 7.43 -5.28
N ILE A 89 -15.98 7.00 -4.98
CA ILE A 89 -15.11 6.36 -5.96
C ILE A 89 -14.94 4.90 -5.62
N LYS A 90 -15.28 4.02 -6.55
CA LYS A 90 -15.01 2.59 -6.47
C LYS A 90 -13.96 2.23 -7.51
N VAL A 91 -12.86 1.64 -7.08
CA VAL A 91 -11.78 1.16 -7.97
C VAL A 91 -11.59 -0.33 -7.80
N VAL A 92 -11.59 -1.04 -8.91
CA VAL A 92 -11.17 -2.45 -8.98
C VAL A 92 -9.82 -2.48 -9.67
N CYS A 93 -8.79 -2.88 -8.95
CA CYS A 93 -7.43 -2.88 -9.46
C CYS A 93 -6.68 -4.17 -9.11
N VAL A 94 -5.64 -4.44 -9.88
CA VAL A 94 -4.68 -5.51 -9.60
C VAL A 94 -3.42 -4.85 -9.07
N ALA A 95 -2.99 -5.26 -7.91
CA ALA A 95 -1.80 -4.74 -7.26
C ALA A 95 -1.02 -5.86 -6.56
N GLY A 96 0.25 -5.61 -6.27
CA GLY A 96 1.14 -6.57 -5.61
C GLY A 96 2.25 -7.06 -6.51
N PHE A 97 3.13 -7.83 -5.92
CA PHE A 97 4.25 -8.44 -6.64
C PHE A 97 3.82 -9.77 -7.25
N ASP A 98 4.26 -10.00 -8.47
CA ASP A 98 4.14 -11.29 -9.16
C ASP A 98 5.31 -12.21 -8.74
N THR A 99 5.94 -12.89 -9.68
CA THR A 99 7.10 -13.75 -9.46
C THR A 99 8.39 -12.99 -9.16
N ASN A 100 8.48 -11.74 -9.58
CA ASN A 100 9.65 -10.89 -9.37
C ASN A 100 9.54 -10.09 -8.06
N PHE A 101 9.80 -10.79 -6.97
CA PHE A 101 9.86 -10.15 -5.66
C PHE A 101 11.18 -9.36 -5.54
N PRO A 102 11.18 -8.10 -5.07
CA PRO A 102 12.42 -7.35 -4.89
C PRO A 102 13.38 -8.06 -3.95
N LEU A 103 14.65 -8.24 -4.37
CA LEU A 103 15.67 -8.90 -3.56
C LEU A 103 15.89 -8.24 -2.20
N ASP A 104 15.76 -6.92 -2.15
CA ASP A 104 15.90 -6.17 -0.89
C ASP A 104 14.79 -6.57 0.11
N LEU A 105 13.57 -6.79 -0.39
CA LEU A 105 12.45 -7.21 0.44
C LEU A 105 12.61 -8.66 0.91
N GLU A 106 13.13 -9.56 0.06
CA GLU A 106 13.51 -10.92 0.45
C GLU A 106 14.60 -10.89 1.53
N HIS A 107 15.63 -10.07 1.33
CA HIS A 107 16.68 -9.88 2.31
C HIS A 107 16.14 -9.40 3.66
N ALA A 108 15.29 -8.37 3.65
CA ALA A 108 14.65 -7.86 4.86
C ALA A 108 13.84 -8.94 5.60
N ILE A 109 13.10 -9.78 4.88
CA ILE A 109 12.35 -10.90 5.45
C ILE A 109 13.28 -11.91 6.08
N CYS A 110 14.38 -12.29 5.39
CA CYS A 110 15.36 -13.26 5.91
C CYS A 110 16.04 -12.74 7.18
N VAL A 111 16.45 -11.47 7.20
CA VAL A 111 17.06 -10.83 8.37
C VAL A 111 16.08 -10.81 9.54
N PHE A 112 14.82 -10.43 9.29
CA PHE A 112 13.80 -10.41 10.33
C PHE A 112 13.46 -11.81 10.85
N ALA A 113 13.32 -12.79 9.96
CA ALA A 113 13.08 -14.19 10.34
C ALA A 113 14.23 -14.73 11.21
N SER A 114 15.49 -14.44 10.86
CA SER A 114 16.67 -14.80 11.64
C SER A 114 16.65 -14.16 13.02
N GLN A 115 16.24 -12.89 13.11
CA GLN A 115 16.09 -12.20 14.38
C GLN A 115 15.02 -12.87 15.26
N LEU A 116 13.84 -13.17 14.68
CA LEU A 116 12.78 -13.86 15.40
C LEU A 116 13.22 -15.23 15.91
N HIS A 117 13.97 -15.98 15.09
CA HIS A 117 14.50 -17.28 15.49
C HIS A 117 15.49 -17.16 16.66
N ARG A 118 16.43 -16.21 16.61
CA ARG A 118 17.35 -15.93 17.72
C ARG A 118 16.61 -15.51 18.99
N ASN A 119 15.60 -14.66 18.86
CA ASN A 119 14.81 -14.22 19.99
C ASN A 119 14.01 -15.38 20.61
N LYS A 120 13.54 -16.35 19.79
CA LYS A 120 12.86 -17.55 20.29
C LYS A 120 13.80 -18.40 21.17
N ILE A 121 15.04 -18.55 20.78
CA ILE A 121 16.05 -19.29 21.56
C ILE A 121 16.38 -18.57 22.87
N ALA A 122 16.25 -17.24 22.89
CA ALA A 122 16.52 -16.38 24.03
C ALA A 122 15.25 -16.06 24.88
N GLN A 123 14.09 -16.66 24.57
CA GLN A 123 12.85 -16.43 25.30
C GLN A 123 13.03 -16.79 26.79
N GLY A 124 12.73 -15.83 27.64
CA GLY A 124 12.90 -15.97 29.08
C GLY A 124 14.28 -15.58 29.63
N LYS A 125 15.20 -15.12 28.78
CA LYS A 125 16.51 -14.62 29.21
C LYS A 125 16.63 -13.14 28.85
N GLU A 126 16.78 -12.29 29.85
CA GLU A 126 17.08 -10.85 29.63
C GLU A 126 18.52 -10.64 29.17
N SER A 127 19.42 -11.52 29.58
CA SER A 127 20.82 -11.52 29.17
C SER A 127 21.41 -12.92 29.32
N THR A 128 22.34 -13.29 28.45
CA THR A 128 23.22 -14.43 28.67
C THR A 128 24.63 -13.91 28.90
N GLY A 129 25.15 -14.16 30.10
CA GLY A 129 26.57 -13.95 30.43
C GLY A 129 27.37 -15.06 29.80
N GLN A 130 28.23 -14.75 28.82
CA GLN A 130 29.29 -15.60 28.35
C GLN A 130 30.61 -14.97 28.81
N ARG A 131 31.61 -15.81 29.08
CA ARG A 131 32.91 -15.36 29.59
C ARG A 131 33.46 -14.19 28.77
N GLY A 132 33.26 -12.95 29.26
CA GLY A 132 33.77 -11.73 28.65
C GLY A 132 32.74 -10.72 28.08
N GLY A 133 31.43 -10.96 28.16
CA GLY A 133 30.43 -9.97 27.73
C GLY A 133 29.00 -10.36 28.03
N ASN A 134 28.19 -9.36 28.33
CA ASN A 134 26.73 -9.50 28.46
C ASN A 134 26.06 -9.19 27.11
N VAL A 135 25.44 -10.20 26.50
CA VAL A 135 24.61 -9.99 25.32
C VAL A 135 23.21 -9.64 25.79
N ARG A 136 22.80 -8.37 25.60
CA ARG A 136 21.42 -7.95 25.82
C ARG A 136 20.59 -8.27 24.61
N PHE A 137 19.48 -8.96 24.79
CA PHE A 137 18.51 -9.19 23.74
C PHE A 137 17.51 -8.03 23.74
N SER A 138 17.43 -7.33 22.61
CA SER A 138 16.41 -6.27 22.45
C SER A 138 15.06 -6.92 22.14
N PRO A 139 14.06 -6.78 23.01
CA PRO A 139 12.77 -7.40 22.78
C PRO A 139 11.98 -6.63 21.73
N LYS A 140 11.49 -7.35 20.73
CA LYS A 140 10.33 -6.98 19.88
C LYS A 140 10.46 -5.77 18.94
N THR A 141 11.54 -5.05 18.87
CA THR A 141 11.70 -3.94 17.92
C THR A 141 12.30 -4.45 16.62
N LEU A 142 11.67 -4.06 15.51
CA LEU A 142 12.23 -4.30 14.18
C LEU A 142 13.65 -3.69 14.14
N LEU A 143 14.63 -4.45 13.69
CA LEU A 143 16.00 -3.94 13.55
C LEU A 143 15.99 -2.67 12.69
N PHE A 144 16.84 -1.72 13.02
CA PHE A 144 16.99 -0.48 12.26
C PHE A 144 17.30 -0.78 10.79
N GLU A 145 18.19 -1.72 10.53
CA GLU A 145 18.55 -2.19 9.19
C GLU A 145 17.33 -2.68 8.38
N VAL A 146 16.45 -3.48 8.98
CA VAL A 146 15.23 -3.94 8.32
C VAL A 146 14.27 -2.78 8.06
N LYS A 147 14.20 -1.78 8.95
CA LYS A 147 13.37 -0.59 8.75
C LYS A 147 13.86 0.25 7.57
N GLU A 148 15.17 0.43 7.45
CA GLU A 148 15.79 1.18 6.33
C GLU A 148 15.52 0.48 4.99
N ILE A 149 15.67 -0.85 4.93
CA ILE A 149 15.40 -1.62 3.72
C ILE A 149 13.91 -1.55 3.34
N LEU A 150 13.00 -1.57 4.33
CA LEU A 150 11.56 -1.51 4.09
C LEU A 150 11.03 -0.10 3.80
N TYR A 151 11.81 0.94 4.08
CA TYR A 151 11.37 2.32 3.92
C TYR A 151 10.88 2.67 2.50
N PRO A 152 11.55 2.28 1.39
CA PRO A 152 11.09 2.54 0.04
C PRO A 152 9.77 1.85 -0.31
N PHE A 153 9.46 0.73 0.36
CA PHE A 153 8.24 -0.05 0.13
C PHE A 153 7.07 0.41 1.00
N ARG A 154 7.31 1.38 1.86
CA ARG A 154 6.25 1.95 2.69
C ARG A 154 5.28 2.74 1.82
N SER A 155 4.01 2.37 1.87
CA SER A 155 2.95 3.17 1.27
C SER A 155 2.97 4.56 1.91
N SER A 156 3.00 5.60 1.09
CA SER A 156 2.72 6.96 1.55
C SER A 156 1.21 7.07 1.78
N ALA A 157 0.70 6.37 2.79
CA ALA A 157 -0.62 6.67 3.29
C ALA A 157 -0.58 8.11 3.78
N MET A 158 -1.31 9.00 3.13
CA MET A 158 -1.53 10.34 3.65
C MET A 158 -2.02 10.19 5.10
N ILE A 159 -1.23 10.71 6.02
CA ILE A 159 -1.69 11.01 7.36
C ILE A 159 -2.64 12.20 7.17
N LEU A 160 -3.94 11.93 7.22
CA LEU A 160 -4.94 12.96 7.45
C LEU A 160 -4.94 13.31 8.93
#